data_043339a471f405943bf8d3cd3b0914c1
#
_entry.id   043339a471f405943bf8d3cd3b0914c1
#
_cell.length_a   1.000
_cell.length_b   1.000
_cell.length_c   1.000
_cell.angle_alpha   90.00
_cell.angle_beta   90.00
_cell.angle_gamma   90.00
#
_symmetry.space_group_name_H-M   'P 1'
#
loop_
_entity.id
_entity.type
_entity.pdbx_description
1 polymer ?
#
loop_
_entity_poly.entity_id
_entity_poly.type
_entity_poly.pdbx_seq_one_letter_code
_entity_poly.pdbx_strand_id
1 'polypeptide(L)'
;MRLLFALLLAYIPSADSLFKHTAQRARALGRTREVTLSGTLAVNDEPQRNAQLLLRFPLQCRLEVEGGQPISVKGTAQNPEGVAEGPSGPALRLLQMACPFIAYRGIPAADAPQALRVAALAAGANVGAGAAVSRLADRVAYVLGAAPRDPSSPQLWIYKDINAPARLIAQGGADLRLLQYGTPAAADWFPRVFELWTGGRLAARFEVLEAKGVRGGAQEEEEDSEE
;
A
#
# COMPACT_ATOMS: atom_id res chain seq x y z
N MET A 1 -19.84 5.64 48.39
CA MET A 1 -19.43 6.32 47.14
C MET A 1 -18.77 5.27 46.25
N ARG A 2 -19.53 4.65 45.31
CA ARG A 2 -19.01 3.60 44.39
C ARG A 2 -18.43 4.30 43.19
N LEU A 3 -17.09 4.27 43.05
CA LEU A 3 -16.39 4.66 41.84
C LEU A 3 -16.75 3.67 40.73
N LEU A 4 -17.59 4.08 39.81
CA LEU A 4 -17.78 3.44 38.52
C LEU A 4 -16.49 3.72 37.69
N PHE A 5 -15.55 2.78 37.68
CA PHE A 5 -14.53 2.71 36.66
C PHE A 5 -15.23 2.35 35.35
N ALA A 6 -15.55 3.36 34.56
CA ALA A 6 -15.88 3.16 33.16
C ALA A 6 -14.61 2.62 32.45
N LEU A 7 -14.53 1.31 32.30
CA LEU A 7 -13.62 0.66 31.40
C LEU A 7 -13.96 1.17 29.99
N LEU A 8 -13.27 2.20 29.54
CA LEU A 8 -13.18 2.57 28.14
C LEU A 8 -12.48 1.39 27.45
N LEU A 9 -13.25 0.38 27.10
CA LEU A 9 -12.83 -0.67 26.19
C LEU A 9 -12.48 0.03 24.88
N ALA A 10 -11.18 0.19 24.62
CA ALA A 10 -10.71 0.70 23.34
C ALA A 10 -11.27 -0.25 22.27
N TYR A 11 -12.24 0.25 21.50
CA TYR A 11 -12.84 -0.53 20.43
C TYR A 11 -11.74 -0.87 19.40
N ILE A 12 -11.44 -2.14 19.29
CA ILE A 12 -10.53 -2.67 18.26
C ILE A 12 -11.43 -3.18 17.13
N PRO A 13 -11.37 -2.57 15.94
CA PRO A 13 -12.21 -2.96 14.81
C PRO A 13 -11.83 -4.35 14.31
N SER A 14 -12.81 -5.05 13.72
CA SER A 14 -12.55 -6.30 13.01
C SER A 14 -11.68 -6.08 11.76
N ALA A 15 -11.02 -7.12 11.27
CA ALA A 15 -10.25 -7.05 10.04
C ALA A 15 -11.11 -6.58 8.84
N ASP A 16 -12.35 -7.06 8.75
CA ASP A 16 -13.28 -6.65 7.68
C ASP A 16 -13.61 -5.16 7.76
N SER A 17 -13.80 -4.62 8.97
CA SER A 17 -14.01 -3.18 9.16
C SER A 17 -12.76 -2.38 8.75
N LEU A 18 -11.56 -2.86 9.09
CA LEU A 18 -10.31 -2.22 8.69
C LEU A 18 -10.13 -2.19 7.17
N PHE A 19 -10.34 -3.32 6.49
CA PHE A 19 -10.27 -3.37 5.02
C PHE A 19 -11.32 -2.48 4.36
N LYS A 20 -12.53 -2.42 4.90
CA LYS A 20 -13.59 -1.53 4.42
C LYS A 20 -13.18 -0.05 4.54
N HIS A 21 -12.66 0.37 5.68
CA HIS A 21 -12.21 1.75 5.89
C HIS A 21 -11.00 2.09 5.01
N THR A 22 -10.05 1.17 4.85
CA THR A 22 -8.90 1.33 3.95
C THR A 22 -9.37 1.49 2.49
N ALA A 23 -10.31 0.67 2.04
CA ALA A 23 -10.88 0.77 0.70
C ALA A 23 -11.65 2.08 0.49
N GLN A 24 -12.41 2.54 1.49
CA GLN A 24 -13.15 3.79 1.44
C GLN A 24 -12.23 5.01 1.32
N ARG A 25 -11.07 4.98 1.99
CA ARG A 25 -10.08 6.04 1.88
C ARG A 25 -9.66 6.29 0.43
N ALA A 26 -9.42 5.23 -0.34
CA ALA A 26 -8.98 5.36 -1.72
C ALA A 26 -9.98 6.05 -2.64
N ARG A 27 -11.27 6.05 -2.29
CA ARG A 27 -12.30 6.76 -3.06
C ARG A 27 -12.18 8.26 -3.01
N ALA A 28 -11.66 8.81 -1.92
CA ALA A 28 -11.50 10.27 -1.76
C ALA A 28 -10.56 10.89 -2.79
N LEU A 29 -9.78 10.11 -3.53
CA LEU A 29 -8.87 10.57 -4.57
C LEU A 29 -9.56 10.97 -5.90
N GLY A 30 -10.89 10.97 -5.97
CA GLY A 30 -11.66 11.39 -7.14
C GLY A 30 -11.43 10.53 -8.40
N ARG A 31 -11.43 11.14 -9.59
CA ARG A 31 -11.34 10.46 -10.90
C ARG A 31 -9.92 10.23 -11.41
N THR A 32 -8.89 10.28 -10.57
CA THR A 32 -7.50 10.04 -10.99
C THR A 32 -7.33 8.61 -11.49
N ARG A 33 -6.89 8.40 -12.70
CA ARG A 33 -6.64 7.08 -13.30
C ARG A 33 -5.19 6.63 -13.16
N GLU A 34 -4.29 7.59 -13.07
CA GLU A 34 -2.86 7.35 -13.04
C GLU A 34 -2.18 8.33 -12.10
N VAL A 35 -1.14 7.87 -11.41
CA VAL A 35 -0.28 8.71 -10.57
C VAL A 35 1.17 8.34 -10.85
N THR A 36 2.00 9.34 -11.05
CA THR A 36 3.46 9.22 -11.13
C THR A 36 4.07 9.74 -9.83
N LEU A 37 4.84 8.89 -9.17
CA LEU A 37 5.65 9.23 -8.02
C LEU A 37 7.10 9.31 -8.48
N SER A 38 7.69 10.51 -8.53
CA SER A 38 9.09 10.73 -8.93
C SER A 38 9.95 10.87 -7.69
N GLY A 39 11.14 10.29 -7.71
CA GLY A 39 12.04 10.33 -6.57
C GLY A 39 13.35 9.59 -6.80
N THR A 40 13.91 9.01 -5.74
CA THR A 40 15.16 8.26 -5.79
C THR A 40 14.99 6.85 -5.24
N LEU A 41 15.68 5.89 -5.84
CA LEU A 41 15.75 4.50 -5.42
C LEU A 41 17.18 4.16 -4.99
N ALA A 42 17.34 3.65 -3.77
CA ALA A 42 18.54 2.96 -3.29
C ALA A 42 18.25 1.46 -3.21
N VAL A 43 19.18 0.63 -3.66
CA VAL A 43 19.09 -0.84 -3.60
C VAL A 43 20.38 -1.35 -2.95
N ASN A 44 20.24 -2.04 -1.81
CA ASN A 44 21.38 -2.46 -1.00
C ASN A 44 22.32 -1.27 -0.70
N ASP A 45 23.62 -1.47 -0.92
CA ASP A 45 24.66 -0.46 -0.72
C ASP A 45 25.00 0.30 -2.01
N GLU A 46 24.17 0.19 -3.08
CA GLU A 46 24.38 0.91 -4.32
C GLU A 46 24.04 2.41 -4.18
N PRO A 47 24.68 3.28 -4.98
CA PRO A 47 24.30 4.69 -5.02
C PRO A 47 22.84 4.89 -5.39
N GLN A 48 22.22 5.91 -4.80
CA GLN A 48 20.85 6.30 -5.17
C GLN A 48 20.77 6.69 -6.64
N ARG A 49 19.71 6.26 -7.31
CA ARG A 49 19.39 6.60 -8.69
C ARG A 49 18.01 7.25 -8.78
N ASN A 50 17.82 8.15 -9.74
CA ASN A 50 16.51 8.69 -10.03
C ASN A 50 15.58 7.56 -10.44
N ALA A 51 14.35 7.62 -9.97
CA ALA A 51 13.35 6.61 -10.27
C ALA A 51 11.95 7.22 -10.34
N GLN A 52 11.08 6.59 -11.13
CA GLN A 52 9.68 6.94 -11.26
C GLN A 52 8.83 5.70 -11.05
N LEU A 53 7.87 5.79 -10.14
CA LEU A 53 6.85 4.77 -9.91
C LEU A 53 5.53 5.25 -10.50
N LEU A 54 5.11 4.60 -11.58
CA LEU A 54 3.84 4.83 -12.25
C LEU A 54 2.80 3.88 -11.68
N LEU A 55 1.71 4.43 -11.16
CA LEU A 55 0.56 3.70 -10.65
C LEU A 55 -0.60 3.90 -11.61
N ARG A 56 -1.04 2.85 -12.28
CA ARG A 56 -2.28 2.79 -13.05
C ARG A 56 -3.32 1.99 -12.29
N PHE A 57 -4.44 2.61 -12.05
CA PHE A 57 -5.51 1.99 -11.29
C PHE A 57 -6.46 1.19 -12.18
N PRO A 58 -6.90 -0.02 -11.73
CA PRO A 58 -6.45 -0.71 -10.52
C PRO A 58 -5.19 -1.57 -10.72
N LEU A 59 -4.42 -1.74 -9.66
CA LEU A 59 -3.42 -2.80 -9.46
C LEU A 59 -2.32 -2.93 -10.54
N GLN A 60 -1.96 -1.84 -11.20
CA GLN A 60 -0.83 -1.82 -12.11
C GLN A 60 0.22 -0.83 -11.61
N CYS A 61 1.43 -1.32 -11.44
CA CYS A 61 2.57 -0.55 -10.97
C CYS A 61 3.75 -0.79 -11.90
N ARG A 62 4.43 0.29 -12.28
CA ARG A 62 5.65 0.24 -13.09
C ARG A 62 6.70 1.14 -12.47
N LEU A 63 7.86 0.58 -12.17
CA LEU A 63 9.02 1.28 -11.64
C LEU A 63 10.07 1.40 -12.73
N GLU A 64 10.44 2.61 -13.06
CA GLU A 64 11.52 2.95 -13.99
C GLU A 64 12.66 3.56 -13.19
N VAL A 65 13.86 3.04 -13.38
CA VAL A 65 15.08 3.48 -12.69
C VAL A 65 16.08 3.94 -13.74
N GLU A 66 16.68 5.08 -13.53
CA GLU A 66 17.68 5.64 -14.43
C GLU A 66 18.79 4.64 -14.76
N GLY A 67 19.03 4.39 -16.06
CA GLY A 67 19.99 3.42 -16.55
C GLY A 67 19.63 1.96 -16.30
N GLY A 68 18.42 1.65 -15.84
CA GLY A 68 17.93 0.30 -15.56
C GLY A 68 16.83 -0.17 -16.52
N GLN A 69 16.52 -1.46 -16.46
CA GLN A 69 15.35 -2.01 -17.12
C GLN A 69 14.10 -1.73 -16.26
N PRO A 70 12.95 -1.45 -16.87
CA PRO A 70 11.72 -1.22 -16.13
C PRO A 70 11.24 -2.51 -15.44
N ILE A 71 10.60 -2.32 -14.29
CA ILE A 71 10.01 -3.36 -13.48
C ILE A 71 8.50 -3.11 -13.46
N SER A 72 7.67 -4.14 -13.68
CA SER A 72 6.22 -3.98 -13.63
C SER A 72 5.54 -5.08 -12.82
N VAL A 73 4.41 -4.73 -12.24
CA VAL A 73 3.48 -5.63 -11.55
C VAL A 73 2.07 -5.32 -12.04
N LYS A 74 1.34 -6.36 -12.47
CA LYS A 74 -0.04 -6.25 -12.94
C LYS A 74 -0.90 -7.26 -12.19
N GLY A 75 -1.75 -6.78 -11.31
CA GLY A 75 -2.71 -7.58 -10.55
C GLY A 75 -4.15 -7.44 -11.05
N THR A 76 -5.01 -8.24 -10.44
CA THR A 76 -6.48 -8.15 -10.56
C THR A 76 -7.09 -8.16 -9.16
N ALA A 77 -8.40 -7.87 -9.04
CA ALA A 77 -9.06 -7.92 -7.74
C ALA A 77 -9.04 -9.34 -7.11
N GLN A 78 -9.02 -10.40 -7.94
CA GLN A 78 -8.95 -11.79 -7.50
C GLN A 78 -7.51 -12.28 -7.26
N ASN A 79 -6.55 -11.68 -7.95
CA ASN A 79 -5.11 -11.92 -7.79
C ASN A 79 -4.35 -10.59 -7.67
N PRO A 80 -4.44 -9.91 -6.54
CA PRO A 80 -3.86 -8.57 -6.38
C PRO A 80 -2.32 -8.57 -6.39
N GLU A 81 -1.65 -9.67 -6.07
CA GLU A 81 -0.20 -9.80 -6.22
C GLU A 81 0.23 -9.83 -7.68
N GLY A 82 -0.61 -10.38 -8.55
CA GLY A 82 -0.46 -10.34 -10.00
C GLY A 82 0.80 -11.03 -10.53
N VAL A 83 1.16 -10.61 -11.74
CA VAL A 83 2.37 -11.05 -12.44
C VAL A 83 3.39 -9.92 -12.37
N ALA A 84 4.62 -10.29 -12.04
CA ALA A 84 5.75 -9.38 -11.98
C ALA A 84 6.71 -9.64 -13.13
N GLU A 85 7.17 -8.59 -13.77
CA GLU A 85 8.10 -8.62 -14.90
C GLU A 85 9.26 -7.66 -14.65
N GLY A 86 10.47 -8.05 -15.05
CA GLY A 86 11.68 -7.26 -14.91
C GLY A 86 12.80 -8.01 -14.20
N PRO A 87 13.95 -7.35 -13.99
CA PRO A 87 15.08 -7.95 -13.29
C PRO A 87 14.72 -8.38 -11.89
N SER A 88 15.11 -9.60 -11.52
CA SER A 88 14.94 -10.09 -10.14
C SER A 88 15.78 -9.28 -9.16
N GLY A 89 15.28 -9.07 -7.95
CA GLY A 89 16.02 -8.37 -6.91
C GLY A 89 15.14 -7.58 -5.94
N PRO A 90 15.76 -6.79 -5.04
CA PRO A 90 15.04 -6.06 -4.01
C PRO A 90 14.03 -5.04 -4.57
N ALA A 91 14.33 -4.37 -5.70
CA ALA A 91 13.40 -3.41 -6.32
C ALA A 91 12.13 -4.08 -6.83
N LEU A 92 12.25 -5.26 -7.50
CA LEU A 92 11.10 -6.05 -7.93
C LEU A 92 10.27 -6.51 -6.73
N ARG A 93 10.94 -7.01 -5.69
CA ARG A 93 10.27 -7.48 -4.47
C ARG A 93 9.56 -6.35 -3.75
N LEU A 94 10.18 -5.16 -3.65
CA LEU A 94 9.55 -3.97 -3.10
C LEU A 94 8.25 -3.65 -3.86
N LEU A 95 8.31 -3.63 -5.21
CA LEU A 95 7.14 -3.31 -6.04
C LEU A 95 6.05 -4.37 -5.91
N GLN A 96 6.38 -5.67 -5.93
CA GLN A 96 5.45 -6.77 -5.74
C GLN A 96 4.68 -6.67 -4.43
N MET A 97 5.39 -6.38 -3.34
CA MET A 97 4.77 -6.26 -2.02
C MET A 97 3.97 -4.97 -1.87
N ALA A 98 4.39 -3.87 -2.48
CA ALA A 98 3.74 -2.57 -2.32
C ALA A 98 2.50 -2.41 -3.22
N CYS A 99 2.55 -2.88 -4.47
CA CYS A 99 1.52 -2.63 -5.48
C CYS A 99 0.10 -2.96 -5.03
N PRO A 100 -0.19 -4.11 -4.41
CA PRO A 100 -1.53 -4.45 -3.93
C PRO A 100 -2.09 -3.47 -2.90
N PHE A 101 -1.23 -2.80 -2.15
CA PHE A 101 -1.59 -1.91 -1.05
C PHE A 101 -1.57 -0.42 -1.39
N ILE A 102 -1.04 -0.05 -2.55
CA ILE A 102 -1.00 1.35 -3.01
C ILE A 102 -1.83 1.58 -4.28
N ALA A 103 -2.03 0.55 -5.10
CA ALA A 103 -2.72 0.65 -6.38
C ALA A 103 -4.10 -0.05 -6.41
N TYR A 104 -4.68 -0.42 -5.27
CA TYR A 104 -6.02 -1.04 -5.17
C TYR A 104 -7.17 -0.10 -5.54
N ARG A 105 -6.91 1.17 -5.71
CA ARG A 105 -7.89 2.13 -6.17
C ARG A 105 -8.40 1.78 -7.56
N GLY A 106 -9.65 2.13 -7.86
CA GLY A 106 -10.31 1.77 -9.11
C GLY A 106 -10.93 0.37 -9.12
N ILE A 107 -10.63 -0.46 -8.11
CA ILE A 107 -11.42 -1.67 -7.85
C ILE A 107 -12.82 -1.22 -7.40
N PRO A 108 -13.90 -1.88 -7.90
CA PRO A 108 -15.25 -1.60 -7.43
C PRO A 108 -15.34 -1.64 -5.92
N ALA A 109 -16.17 -0.78 -5.36
CA ALA A 109 -16.24 -0.57 -3.92
C ALA A 109 -16.64 -1.81 -3.11
N ALA A 110 -17.41 -2.71 -3.73
CA ALA A 110 -17.78 -3.97 -3.12
C ALA A 110 -16.60 -4.94 -3.03
N ASP A 111 -15.68 -4.88 -4.00
CA ASP A 111 -14.60 -5.86 -4.18
C ASP A 111 -13.27 -5.40 -3.55
N ALA A 112 -13.06 -4.09 -3.40
CA ALA A 112 -11.81 -3.54 -2.89
C ALA A 112 -11.41 -4.04 -1.49
N PRO A 113 -12.32 -4.18 -0.49
CA PRO A 113 -11.98 -4.77 0.80
C PRO A 113 -11.51 -6.23 0.67
N GLN A 114 -12.15 -7.00 -0.22
CA GLN A 114 -11.79 -8.38 -0.47
C GLN A 114 -10.44 -8.50 -1.17
N ALA A 115 -10.13 -7.64 -2.14
CA ALA A 115 -8.83 -7.61 -2.80
C ALA A 115 -7.69 -7.34 -1.81
N LEU A 116 -7.87 -6.37 -0.90
CA LEU A 116 -6.90 -6.09 0.18
C LEU A 116 -6.73 -7.29 1.13
N ARG A 117 -7.83 -7.97 1.45
CA ARG A 117 -7.80 -9.18 2.28
C ARG A 117 -7.04 -10.31 1.58
N VAL A 118 -7.30 -10.54 0.28
CA VAL A 118 -6.59 -11.56 -0.52
C VAL A 118 -5.10 -11.25 -0.55
N ALA A 119 -4.70 -10.00 -0.78
CA ALA A 119 -3.29 -9.59 -0.76
C ALA A 119 -2.62 -9.86 0.60
N ALA A 120 -3.31 -9.58 1.70
CA ALA A 120 -2.79 -9.86 3.04
C ALA A 120 -2.62 -11.36 3.31
N LEU A 121 -3.60 -12.16 2.89
CA LEU A 121 -3.56 -13.63 3.02
C LEU A 121 -2.44 -14.24 2.16
N ALA A 122 -2.27 -13.76 0.93
CA ALA A 122 -1.22 -14.21 0.03
C ALA A 122 0.18 -13.91 0.58
N ALA A 123 0.34 -12.80 1.30
CA ALA A 123 1.55 -12.49 2.06
C ALA A 123 1.72 -13.36 3.34
N GLY A 124 0.73 -14.20 3.68
CA GLY A 124 0.74 -15.10 4.83
C GLY A 124 0.12 -14.51 6.11
N ALA A 125 -0.39 -13.28 6.10
CA ALA A 125 -0.99 -12.67 7.29
C ALA A 125 -2.34 -13.32 7.64
N ASN A 126 -2.49 -13.85 8.85
CA ASN A 126 -3.75 -14.42 9.33
C ASN A 126 -4.75 -13.30 9.72
N VAL A 127 -5.52 -12.85 8.76
CA VAL A 127 -6.51 -11.77 8.97
C VAL A 127 -7.79 -12.24 9.69
N GLY A 128 -7.93 -13.52 10.01
CA GLY A 128 -9.02 -14.04 10.83
C GLY A 128 -8.78 -13.87 12.33
N ALA A 129 -7.55 -13.66 12.76
CA ALA A 129 -7.22 -13.31 14.13
C ALA A 129 -7.67 -11.87 14.45
N GLY A 130 -7.95 -11.60 15.71
CA GLY A 130 -8.27 -10.23 16.15
C GLY A 130 -7.13 -9.25 15.86
N ALA A 131 -7.47 -7.99 15.67
CA ALA A 131 -6.46 -6.95 15.53
C ALA A 131 -5.82 -6.63 16.88
N ALA A 132 -4.53 -6.28 16.86
CA ALA A 132 -3.84 -5.65 17.97
C ALA A 132 -3.57 -4.17 17.67
N VAL A 133 -3.09 -3.42 18.64
CA VAL A 133 -2.68 -2.02 18.47
C VAL A 133 -1.20 -1.88 18.82
N SER A 134 -0.46 -1.17 17.98
CA SER A 134 0.95 -0.88 18.19
C SER A 134 1.33 0.48 17.60
N ARG A 135 2.62 0.81 17.64
CA ARG A 135 3.17 2.01 17.01
C ARG A 135 4.18 1.62 15.93
N LEU A 136 4.10 2.31 14.78
CA LEU A 136 5.11 2.29 13.75
C LEU A 136 5.60 3.72 13.56
N ALA A 137 6.89 3.94 13.80
CA ALA A 137 7.45 5.28 13.95
C ALA A 137 6.67 6.07 15.03
N ASP A 138 6.11 7.21 14.71
CA ASP A 138 5.35 8.10 15.59
C ASP A 138 3.83 7.85 15.61
N ARG A 139 3.31 6.97 14.75
CA ARG A 139 1.86 6.76 14.52
C ARG A 139 1.35 5.45 15.10
N VAL A 140 0.10 5.48 15.53
CA VAL A 140 -0.62 4.29 16.00
C VAL A 140 -1.11 3.50 14.79
N ALA A 141 -0.95 2.18 14.84
CA ALA A 141 -1.43 1.26 13.80
C ALA A 141 -2.19 0.08 14.42
N TYR A 142 -3.17 -0.42 13.68
CA TYR A 142 -3.76 -1.73 13.88
C TYR A 142 -2.89 -2.79 13.25
N VAL A 143 -2.73 -3.93 13.92
CA VAL A 143 -1.89 -5.05 13.48
C VAL A 143 -2.75 -6.28 13.33
N LEU A 144 -2.76 -6.84 12.12
CA LEU A 144 -3.44 -8.09 11.78
C LEU A 144 -2.39 -9.19 11.55
N GLY A 145 -2.72 -10.42 11.88
CA GLY A 145 -1.91 -11.61 11.58
C GLY A 145 -1.24 -12.20 12.81
N ALA A 146 -0.41 -11.46 13.49
CA ALA A 146 0.32 -11.93 14.68
C ALA A 146 0.50 -10.81 15.71
N ALA A 147 1.09 -11.14 16.86
CA ALA A 147 1.40 -10.15 17.88
C ALA A 147 2.40 -9.12 17.35
N PRO A 148 2.24 -7.82 17.65
CA PRO A 148 3.09 -6.77 17.10
C PRO A 148 4.59 -6.92 17.41
N ARG A 149 4.92 -7.64 18.49
CA ARG A 149 6.30 -7.90 18.93
C ARG A 149 6.92 -9.15 18.31
N ASP A 150 6.19 -9.84 17.47
CA ASP A 150 6.69 -11.03 16.76
C ASP A 150 7.00 -10.66 15.29
N PRO A 151 8.24 -10.20 15.00
CA PRO A 151 8.63 -9.81 13.64
C PRO A 151 8.89 -11.01 12.72
N SER A 152 8.85 -12.23 13.25
CA SER A 152 9.05 -13.45 12.47
C SER A 152 7.78 -13.96 11.80
N SER A 153 6.62 -13.57 12.32
CA SER A 153 5.32 -13.99 11.79
C SER A 153 4.73 -12.96 10.84
N PRO A 154 4.03 -13.40 9.77
CA PRO A 154 3.40 -12.50 8.82
C PRO A 154 2.36 -11.58 9.48
N GLN A 155 2.42 -10.29 9.12
CA GLN A 155 1.57 -9.25 9.70
C GLN A 155 1.24 -8.18 8.67
N LEU A 156 0.01 -7.63 8.73
CA LEU A 156 -0.37 -6.41 8.05
C LEU A 156 -0.67 -5.31 9.08
N TRP A 157 -0.05 -4.15 8.92
CA TRP A 157 -0.26 -2.98 9.76
C TRP A 157 -1.02 -1.90 8.98
N ILE A 158 -2.00 -1.29 9.62
CA ILE A 158 -2.82 -0.22 9.03
C ILE A 158 -2.82 0.97 9.99
N TYR A 159 -2.36 2.14 9.54
CA TYR A 159 -2.39 3.36 10.34
C TYR A 159 -3.83 3.70 10.77
N LYS A 160 -4.01 3.93 12.08
CA LYS A 160 -5.33 4.14 12.68
C LYS A 160 -5.98 5.45 12.23
N ASP A 161 -5.21 6.51 12.15
CA ASP A 161 -5.67 7.88 11.89
C ASP A 161 -6.02 8.13 10.41
N ILE A 162 -5.38 7.41 9.50
CA ILE A 162 -5.56 7.59 8.06
C ILE A 162 -6.07 6.35 7.34
N ASN A 163 -6.31 5.24 8.03
CA ASN A 163 -6.75 3.97 7.44
C ASN A 163 -5.91 3.54 6.22
N ALA A 164 -4.59 3.70 6.29
CA ALA A 164 -3.68 3.36 5.20
C ALA A 164 -2.78 2.18 5.58
N PRO A 165 -2.46 1.29 4.63
CA PRO A 165 -1.43 0.27 4.83
C PRO A 165 -0.12 0.91 5.26
N ALA A 166 0.51 0.37 6.30
CA ALA A 166 1.69 0.96 6.92
C ALA A 166 2.90 0.04 6.86
N ARG A 167 2.69 -1.27 7.04
CA ARG A 167 3.75 -2.29 7.05
C ARG A 167 3.16 -3.64 6.67
N LEU A 168 3.92 -4.41 5.93
CA LEU A 168 3.61 -5.80 5.63
C LEU A 168 4.84 -6.64 5.91
N ILE A 169 4.74 -7.53 6.90
CA ILE A 169 5.72 -8.62 7.08
C ILE A 169 5.15 -9.81 6.35
N ALA A 170 5.82 -10.25 5.28
CA ALA A 170 5.39 -11.40 4.51
C ALA A 170 6.00 -12.71 5.05
N GLN A 171 5.42 -13.82 4.67
CA GLN A 171 6.01 -15.13 4.89
C GLN A 171 7.44 -15.15 4.31
N GLY A 172 8.41 -15.66 5.07
CA GLY A 172 9.83 -15.61 4.71
C GLY A 172 10.55 -14.35 5.19
N GLY A 173 9.89 -13.48 5.98
CA GLY A 173 10.54 -12.40 6.73
C GLY A 173 10.87 -11.13 5.93
N ALA A 174 10.37 -11.00 4.70
CA ALA A 174 10.43 -9.71 4.00
C ALA A 174 9.50 -8.70 4.68
N ASP A 175 9.99 -7.51 5.00
CA ASP A 175 9.30 -6.47 5.76
C ASP A 175 9.21 -5.19 4.90
N LEU A 176 8.05 -4.97 4.28
CA LEU A 176 7.72 -3.74 3.57
C LEU A 176 7.22 -2.69 4.56
N ARG A 177 7.72 -1.47 4.47
CA ARG A 177 7.22 -0.32 5.23
C ARG A 177 6.82 0.79 4.29
N LEU A 178 5.62 1.34 4.52
CA LEU A 178 5.02 2.43 3.77
C LEU A 178 4.87 3.62 4.73
N LEU A 179 5.78 4.57 4.63
CA LEU A 179 5.98 5.61 5.65
C LEU A 179 5.68 7.00 5.10
N GLN A 180 5.50 7.96 6.01
CA GLN A 180 5.41 9.40 5.70
C GLN A 180 4.30 9.71 4.68
N TYR A 181 3.10 9.21 4.93
CA TYR A 181 1.95 9.60 4.13
C TYR A 181 1.69 11.09 4.23
N GLY A 182 1.46 11.72 3.09
CA GLY A 182 1.02 13.09 3.02
C GLY A 182 -0.40 13.31 3.53
N THR A 183 -0.86 14.55 3.48
CA THR A 183 -2.19 14.91 3.94
C THR A 183 -3.25 14.65 2.85
N PRO A 184 -4.42 14.13 3.21
CA PRO A 184 -5.52 13.93 2.27
C PRO A 184 -5.94 15.21 1.54
N ALA A 185 -5.91 16.34 2.23
CA ALA A 185 -6.29 17.65 1.68
C ALA A 185 -5.39 18.09 0.51
N ALA A 186 -4.12 17.63 0.49
CA ALA A 186 -3.18 17.93 -0.57
C ALA A 186 -3.24 16.91 -1.73
N ALA A 187 -4.24 16.01 -1.76
CA ALA A 187 -4.30 14.85 -2.65
C ALA A 187 -3.09 13.91 -2.55
N ASP A 188 -2.33 14.00 -1.46
CA ASP A 188 -1.09 13.29 -1.20
C ASP A 188 -1.37 12.02 -0.37
N TRP A 189 -1.97 11.04 -1.02
CA TRP A 189 -2.46 9.82 -0.40
C TRP A 189 -1.43 8.68 -0.37
N PHE A 190 -0.29 8.92 -0.95
CA PHE A 190 0.74 7.90 -1.13
C PHE A 190 1.80 8.02 -0.04
N PRO A 191 2.47 6.93 0.31
CA PRO A 191 3.64 7.01 1.17
C PRO A 191 4.77 7.78 0.45
N ARG A 192 5.50 8.59 1.20
CA ARG A 192 6.69 9.28 0.70
C ARG A 192 7.93 8.40 0.77
N VAL A 193 7.89 7.35 1.59
CA VAL A 193 8.99 6.42 1.76
C VAL A 193 8.47 5.00 1.70
N PHE A 194 9.09 4.22 0.83
CA PHE A 194 8.90 2.78 0.70
C PHE A 194 10.20 2.11 1.11
N GLU A 195 10.17 1.23 2.08
CA GLU A 195 11.33 0.47 2.50
C GLU A 195 11.04 -1.02 2.43
N LEU A 196 11.97 -1.77 1.86
CA LEU A 196 12.01 -3.23 1.94
C LEU A 196 13.19 -3.66 2.80
N TRP A 197 12.90 -4.38 3.86
CA TRP A 197 13.88 -4.97 4.74
C TRP A 197 13.90 -6.49 4.55
N THR A 198 15.09 -7.08 4.48
CA THR A 198 15.27 -8.53 4.34
C THR A 198 16.39 -8.97 5.27
N GLY A 199 16.14 -9.95 6.12
CA GLY A 199 17.13 -10.41 7.11
C GLY A 199 17.60 -9.29 8.06
N GLY A 200 16.73 -8.34 8.39
CA GLY A 200 17.05 -7.21 9.27
C GLY A 200 17.89 -6.08 8.62
N ARG A 201 18.15 -6.17 7.31
CA ARG A 201 18.88 -5.14 6.54
C ARG A 201 17.95 -4.45 5.56
N LEU A 202 18.17 -3.15 5.35
CA LEU A 202 17.48 -2.39 4.32
C LEU A 202 17.96 -2.84 2.94
N ALA A 203 17.06 -3.48 2.18
CA ALA A 203 17.38 -4.04 0.86
C ALA A 203 17.00 -3.11 -0.30
N ALA A 204 15.93 -2.31 -0.12
CA ALA A 204 15.56 -1.27 -1.08
C ALA A 204 14.83 -0.13 -0.36
N ARG A 205 15.05 1.11 -0.83
CA ARG A 205 14.35 2.30 -0.36
C ARG A 205 14.04 3.22 -1.53
N PHE A 206 12.76 3.50 -1.71
CA PHE A 206 12.29 4.50 -2.67
C PHE A 206 11.74 5.71 -1.90
N GLU A 207 12.32 6.86 -2.14
CA GLU A 207 11.89 8.14 -1.58
C GLU A 207 11.22 9.00 -2.63
N VAL A 208 9.99 9.41 -2.38
CA VAL A 208 9.17 10.21 -3.28
C VAL A 208 9.41 11.70 -3.02
N LEU A 209 9.88 12.39 -4.03
CA LEU A 209 10.08 13.84 -4.01
C LEU A 209 8.85 14.58 -4.56
N GLU A 210 8.22 14.02 -5.61
CA GLU A 210 7.06 14.61 -6.26
C GLU A 210 6.00 13.56 -6.58
N ALA A 211 4.72 13.94 -6.50
CA ALA A 211 3.58 13.13 -6.91
C ALA A 211 2.70 13.91 -7.90
N LYS A 212 2.48 13.36 -9.09
CA LYS A 212 1.61 13.94 -10.13
C LYS A 212 0.49 12.97 -10.48
N GLY A 213 -0.76 13.42 -10.40
CA GLY A 213 -1.92 12.63 -10.77
C GLY A 213 -2.49 13.09 -12.11
N VAL A 214 -2.84 12.11 -12.98
CA VAL A 214 -3.59 12.36 -14.21
C VAL A 214 -5.06 12.07 -13.95
N ARG A 215 -5.92 13.08 -14.10
CA ARG A 215 -7.38 12.89 -14.04
C ARG A 215 -7.84 12.21 -15.33
N GLY A 216 -8.73 11.23 -15.22
CA GLY A 216 -9.43 10.69 -16.39
C GLY A 216 -10.30 11.81 -16.98
N GLY A 217 -10.10 12.14 -18.25
CA GLY A 217 -11.00 13.01 -18.99
C GLY A 217 -12.41 12.43 -18.99
N ALA A 218 -13.44 13.29 -18.96
CA ALA A 218 -14.75 12.89 -19.47
C ALA A 218 -14.51 12.45 -20.92
N GLN A 219 -14.98 11.27 -21.31
CA GLN A 219 -15.18 11.00 -22.73
C GLN A 219 -16.13 12.11 -23.20
N GLU A 220 -15.66 12.98 -24.07
CA GLU A 220 -16.52 13.74 -24.94
C GLU A 220 -17.29 12.68 -25.74
N GLU A 221 -18.57 12.49 -25.39
CA GLU A 221 -19.54 11.86 -26.28
C GLU A 221 -19.60 12.84 -27.47
N GLU A 222 -18.85 12.54 -28.53
CA GLU A 222 -19.17 13.06 -29.86
C GLU A 222 -20.56 12.49 -30.17
N GLU A 223 -21.59 13.28 -29.91
CA GLU A 223 -22.87 13.16 -30.56
C GLU A 223 -22.61 13.39 -32.06
N ASP A 224 -22.45 12.31 -32.80
CA ASP A 224 -22.68 12.31 -34.23
C ASP A 224 -24.16 12.62 -34.46
N SER A 225 -24.42 13.93 -34.58
CA SER A 225 -25.62 14.44 -35.21
C SER A 225 -25.41 14.32 -36.71
N GLU A 226 -25.71 13.14 -37.26
CA GLU A 226 -26.01 12.98 -38.69
C GLU A 226 -27.46 13.35 -38.96
N GLU A 227 -27.62 14.41 -39.74
CA GLU A 227 -28.83 14.75 -40.46
C GLU A 227 -29.18 13.73 -41.60
#